data_267cd6eb2585bd602419e28c58bf276d
#
_entry.id   267cd6eb2585bd602419e28c58bf276d
#
_cell.length_a   1.000
_cell.length_b   1.000
_cell.length_c   1.000
_cell.angle_alpha   90.00
_cell.angle_beta   90.00
_cell.angle_gamma   90.00
#
_symmetry.space_group_name_H-M   'P 1'
#
loop_
_entity.id
_entity.type
_entity.pdbx_description
1 polymer ?
#
loop_
_entity_poly.entity_id
_entity_poly.type
_entity_poly.pdbx_seq_one_letter_code
_entity_poly.pdbx_strand_id
1 'polypeptide(L)'
;APEAAGGPSVFLFPPKPKDTLYITREPEVTCVVVDVSHEDPEVKFNWYVDGVEVHNAKTKPREEQYNSTYRVVSVLTVLHQDWLNGKEYKCKVSNKALPAPIEKTISKAKGQPREPQVYTLPPSRDELTKNQVSLSCAVKGFYPSDIAVEWESYGTEWANYKTTPPVLDSDGSFFLVSKLTVTKEEWQQGFVFSCSVMHEALHNHYTQKSLSLSPGK
;
A
#
# COMPACT_ATOMS: atom_id res chain seq x y z
N ALA A 1 -6.45 -26.25 -27.40
CA ALA A 1 -6.69 -25.92 -26.70
C ALA A 1 -7.31 -24.85 -26.28
N PRO A 2 -8.02 -24.84 -26.04
CA PRO A 2 -8.77 -23.92 -25.79
C PRO A 2 -8.29 -23.03 -24.95
N GLU A 3 -7.69 -23.21 -24.40
CA GLU A 3 -7.36 -22.48 -23.79
C GLU A 3 -6.86 -21.51 -24.11
N ALA A 4 -6.49 -21.58 -24.61
CA ALA A 4 -5.87 -20.64 -24.99
C ALA A 4 -6.54 -19.56 -25.07
N ALA A 5 -7.24 -19.63 -24.65
CA ALA A 5 -7.90 -18.94 -24.94
C ALA A 5 -7.91 -17.67 -24.66
N GLY A 6 -8.04 -17.12 -24.25
CA GLY A 6 -8.34 -15.93 -23.90
C GLY A 6 -7.50 -14.80 -24.20
N GLY A 7 -6.39 -14.90 -24.49
CA GLY A 7 -5.48 -13.80 -24.67
C GLY A 7 -5.06 -13.19 -23.35
N PRO A 8 -4.63 -11.91 -23.33
CA PRO A 8 -4.07 -11.31 -22.13
C PRO A 8 -5.06 -11.05 -21.02
N SER A 9 -4.55 -10.92 -19.80
CA SER A 9 -5.30 -10.54 -18.62
C SER A 9 -4.80 -9.18 -18.14
N VAL A 10 -5.69 -8.42 -17.52
CA VAL A 10 -5.39 -7.04 -17.08
C VAL A 10 -5.65 -6.89 -15.59
N PHE A 11 -4.70 -6.28 -14.89
CA PHE A 11 -4.80 -6.01 -13.46
C PHE A 11 -4.51 -4.55 -13.20
N LEU A 12 -5.30 -3.91 -12.34
CA LEU A 12 -5.15 -2.50 -12.03
C LEU A 12 -4.90 -2.36 -10.54
N PHE A 13 -3.81 -1.66 -10.18
CA PHE A 13 -3.36 -1.53 -8.79
C PHE A 13 -3.43 -0.09 -8.32
N PRO A 14 -3.85 0.09 -7.05
CA PRO A 14 -3.97 1.44 -6.48
C PRO A 14 -2.62 2.02 -6.13
N PRO A 15 -2.54 3.32 -5.86
CA PRO A 15 -1.32 3.92 -5.36
C PRO A 15 -1.02 3.46 -3.94
N LYS A 16 0.24 3.58 -3.53
CA LYS A 16 0.64 3.26 -2.17
C LYS A 16 0.06 4.31 -1.22
N PRO A 17 -0.44 3.90 -0.05
CA PRO A 17 -1.06 4.84 0.87
C PRO A 17 -0.18 6.04 1.22
N LYS A 18 1.09 5.82 1.52
CA LYS A 18 1.98 6.91 1.89
C LYS A 18 2.15 7.91 0.76
N ASP A 19 2.15 7.45 -0.49
CA ASP A 19 2.33 8.33 -1.65
C ASP A 19 1.15 9.28 -1.83
N THR A 20 -0.06 8.87 -1.44
CA THR A 20 -1.24 9.71 -1.58
C THR A 20 -1.37 10.75 -0.47
N LEU A 21 -0.64 10.56 0.63
CA LEU A 21 -0.78 11.44 1.80
C LEU A 21 0.24 12.58 1.83
N TYR A 22 1.36 12.45 1.10
CA TYR A 22 2.41 13.47 1.13
C TYR A 22 2.64 14.08 -0.25
N ILE A 23 2.62 15.41 -0.32
CA ILE A 23 2.76 16.13 -1.59
C ILE A 23 4.15 15.95 -2.21
N THR A 24 5.15 15.58 -1.42
CA THR A 24 6.51 15.33 -1.91
C THR A 24 6.65 13.98 -2.59
N ARG A 25 5.63 13.14 -2.57
CA ARG A 25 5.65 11.82 -3.18
C ARG A 25 4.72 11.80 -4.39
N GLU A 26 4.93 10.81 -5.27
CA GLU A 26 4.16 10.74 -6.52
C GLU A 26 3.30 9.48 -6.53
N PRO A 27 2.02 9.60 -6.20
CA PRO A 27 1.13 8.44 -6.25
C PRO A 27 0.85 8.03 -7.70
N GLU A 28 0.82 6.71 -7.93
CA GLU A 28 0.63 6.16 -9.26
C GLU A 28 -0.40 5.05 -9.24
N VAL A 29 -1.23 5.02 -10.29
CA VAL A 29 -2.10 3.88 -10.55
C VAL A 29 -1.40 3.06 -11.64
N THR A 30 -1.31 1.76 -11.45
CA THR A 30 -0.52 0.87 -12.31
C THR A 30 -1.42 -0.14 -12.99
N CYS A 31 -1.36 -0.20 -14.31
CA CYS A 31 -2.12 -1.16 -15.11
C CYS A 31 -1.15 -2.20 -15.66
N VAL A 32 -1.35 -3.46 -15.33
CA VAL A 32 -0.45 -4.56 -15.70
C VAL A 32 -1.19 -5.51 -16.62
N VAL A 33 -0.60 -5.77 -17.79
CA VAL A 33 -1.15 -6.70 -18.76
C VAL A 33 -0.20 -7.89 -18.85
N VAL A 34 -0.70 -9.10 -18.63
CA VAL A 34 0.10 -10.32 -18.69
C VAL A 34 -0.45 -11.26 -19.76
N ASP A 35 0.37 -12.24 -20.12
CA ASP A 35 0.03 -13.26 -21.12
C ASP A 35 -0.18 -12.65 -22.52
N VAL A 36 0.62 -11.64 -22.85
CA VAL A 36 0.63 -11.05 -24.19
C VAL A 36 1.47 -11.95 -25.08
N SER A 37 0.90 -12.43 -26.19
CA SER A 37 1.58 -13.40 -27.05
C SER A 37 2.64 -12.74 -27.90
N HIS A 38 3.60 -13.55 -28.37
CA HIS A 38 4.62 -13.07 -29.30
C HIS A 38 4.02 -12.78 -30.69
N GLU A 39 2.92 -13.41 -31.03
CA GLU A 39 2.24 -13.19 -32.31
C GLU A 39 1.53 -11.84 -32.33
N ASP A 40 0.96 -11.41 -31.21
CA ASP A 40 0.24 -10.16 -31.11
C ASP A 40 0.79 -9.35 -29.95
N PRO A 41 2.02 -8.83 -30.06
CA PRO A 41 2.68 -8.19 -28.92
C PRO A 41 2.24 -6.76 -28.63
N GLU A 42 1.51 -6.14 -29.53
CA GLU A 42 1.16 -4.73 -29.37
C GLU A 42 0.00 -4.56 -28.40
N VAL A 43 0.19 -3.72 -27.41
CA VAL A 43 -0.82 -3.39 -26.41
C VAL A 43 -1.06 -1.90 -26.43
N LYS A 44 -2.33 -1.52 -26.54
CA LYS A 44 -2.69 -0.10 -26.49
C LYS A 44 -3.40 0.19 -25.18
N PHE A 45 -2.97 1.22 -24.46
CA PHE A 45 -3.57 1.69 -23.23
C PHE A 45 -4.30 3.00 -23.47
N ASN A 46 -5.55 3.09 -22.99
CA ASN A 46 -6.26 4.35 -22.89
C ASN A 46 -6.65 4.54 -21.42
N TRP A 47 -6.35 5.70 -20.88
CA TRP A 47 -6.61 6.01 -19.49
C TRP A 47 -7.68 7.08 -19.36
N TYR A 48 -8.56 6.92 -18.36
CA TYR A 48 -9.64 7.86 -18.11
C TYR A 48 -9.71 8.18 -16.62
N VAL A 49 -9.94 9.45 -16.30
CA VAL A 49 -10.16 9.92 -14.93
C VAL A 49 -11.58 10.47 -14.89
N ASP A 50 -12.47 9.87 -14.11
CA ASP A 50 -13.89 10.19 -14.06
C ASP A 50 -14.49 10.26 -15.48
N GLY A 51 -14.10 9.33 -16.33
CA GLY A 51 -14.66 9.24 -17.69
C GLY A 51 -13.99 10.14 -18.72
N VAL A 52 -13.03 10.98 -18.33
CA VAL A 52 -12.34 11.89 -19.25
C VAL A 52 -10.98 11.31 -19.57
N GLU A 53 -10.71 11.16 -20.88
CA GLU A 53 -9.43 10.58 -21.30
C GLU A 53 -8.27 11.50 -20.96
N VAL A 54 -7.17 10.90 -20.48
CA VAL A 54 -5.93 11.61 -20.18
C VAL A 54 -4.77 10.97 -20.96
N HIS A 55 -3.72 11.74 -21.20
CA HIS A 55 -2.66 11.31 -22.10
C HIS A 55 -1.26 11.37 -21.47
N ASN A 56 -1.18 11.49 -20.15
CA ASN A 56 0.10 11.63 -19.47
C ASN A 56 0.63 10.32 -18.85
N ALA A 57 0.06 9.18 -19.22
CA ALA A 57 0.54 7.90 -18.74
C ALA A 57 1.83 7.49 -19.43
N LYS A 58 2.64 6.71 -18.73
CA LYS A 58 3.89 6.20 -19.29
C LYS A 58 3.80 4.69 -19.41
N THR A 59 4.14 4.18 -20.60
CA THR A 59 4.20 2.75 -20.84
C THR A 59 5.65 2.32 -20.77
N LYS A 60 5.91 1.31 -19.94
CA LYS A 60 7.26 0.77 -19.80
C LYS A 60 7.52 -0.23 -20.93
N PRO A 61 8.81 -0.49 -21.28
CA PRO A 61 9.11 -1.52 -22.28
C PRO A 61 8.56 -2.87 -21.83
N ARG A 62 8.06 -3.64 -22.80
CA ARG A 62 7.53 -4.96 -22.46
C ARG A 62 8.65 -5.88 -21.99
N GLU A 63 8.30 -6.78 -21.07
CA GLU A 63 9.24 -7.72 -20.49
C GLU A 63 8.81 -9.14 -20.80
N GLU A 64 9.77 -9.94 -21.28
CA GLU A 64 9.50 -11.33 -21.55
C GLU A 64 9.43 -12.12 -20.24
N GLN A 65 8.47 -13.04 -20.15
CA GLN A 65 8.26 -13.87 -18.98
C GLN A 65 8.74 -15.30 -19.24
N TYR A 66 8.86 -16.10 -18.21
CA TYR A 66 9.35 -17.47 -18.35
C TYR A 66 8.45 -18.36 -19.20
N ASN A 67 7.16 -18.05 -19.30
CA ASN A 67 6.23 -18.83 -20.10
C ASN A 67 6.16 -18.37 -21.55
N SER A 68 7.14 -17.61 -22.01
CA SER A 68 7.23 -17.11 -23.38
C SER A 68 6.08 -16.17 -23.75
N THR A 69 5.63 -15.38 -22.80
CA THR A 69 4.70 -14.29 -23.06
C THR A 69 5.35 -12.98 -22.62
N TYR A 70 4.72 -11.86 -22.95
CA TYR A 70 5.17 -10.55 -22.50
C TYR A 70 4.28 -10.03 -21.37
N ARG A 71 4.91 -9.24 -20.50
CA ARG A 71 4.23 -8.44 -19.48
C ARG A 71 4.43 -6.97 -19.86
N VAL A 72 3.35 -6.22 -19.92
CA VAL A 72 3.40 -4.82 -20.31
C VAL A 72 2.72 -3.99 -19.22
N VAL A 73 3.36 -2.89 -18.82
CA VAL A 73 2.91 -2.07 -17.70
C VAL A 73 2.74 -0.63 -18.16
N SER A 74 1.62 -0.01 -17.81
CA SER A 74 1.39 1.41 -18.00
C SER A 74 1.11 2.04 -16.65
N VAL A 75 1.71 3.20 -16.39
CA VAL A 75 1.65 3.87 -15.12
C VAL A 75 1.11 5.27 -15.31
N LEU A 76 0.09 5.63 -14.53
CA LEU A 76 -0.48 6.98 -14.55
C LEU A 76 -0.23 7.64 -13.20
N THR A 77 0.48 8.78 -13.20
CA THR A 77 0.62 9.59 -11.99
C THR A 77 -0.71 10.27 -11.72
N VAL A 78 -1.18 10.21 -10.48
CA VAL A 78 -2.46 10.79 -10.10
C VAL A 78 -2.23 11.97 -9.18
N LEU A 79 -3.19 12.89 -9.14
CA LEU A 79 -3.13 14.00 -8.20
C LEU A 79 -3.59 13.50 -6.83
N HIS A 80 -2.85 13.86 -5.79
CA HIS A 80 -3.15 13.42 -4.42
C HIS A 80 -4.60 13.67 -4.07
N GLN A 81 -5.06 14.91 -4.28
CA GLN A 81 -6.40 15.29 -3.90
C GLN A 81 -7.48 14.60 -4.73
N ASP A 82 -7.19 14.31 -5.99
CA ASP A 82 -8.13 13.60 -6.84
C ASP A 82 -8.37 12.19 -6.33
N TRP A 83 -7.30 11.48 -5.94
CA TRP A 83 -7.44 10.15 -5.37
C TRP A 83 -8.20 10.19 -4.05
N LEU A 84 -7.81 11.10 -3.16
CA LEU A 84 -8.45 11.21 -1.85
C LEU A 84 -9.90 11.65 -1.94
N ASN A 85 -10.26 12.38 -3.00
CA ASN A 85 -11.65 12.79 -3.23
C ASN A 85 -12.48 11.71 -3.92
N GLY A 86 -11.87 10.56 -4.23
CA GLY A 86 -12.62 9.41 -4.74
C GLY A 86 -12.81 9.38 -6.25
N LYS A 87 -12.01 10.09 -7.01
CA LYS A 87 -12.10 10.00 -8.47
C LYS A 87 -11.82 8.58 -8.95
N GLU A 88 -12.45 8.21 -10.04
CA GLU A 88 -12.32 6.87 -10.63
C GLU A 88 -11.31 6.87 -11.76
N TYR A 89 -10.41 5.89 -11.75
CA TYR A 89 -9.36 5.76 -12.73
C TYR A 89 -9.61 4.48 -13.53
N LYS A 90 -9.68 4.60 -14.85
CA LYS A 90 -9.95 3.47 -15.72
C LYS A 90 -8.78 3.25 -16.67
N CYS A 91 -8.36 1.99 -16.77
CA CYS A 91 -7.38 1.52 -17.74
C CYS A 91 -8.11 0.67 -18.75
N LYS A 92 -8.05 1.08 -20.03
CA LYS A 92 -8.65 0.34 -21.13
C LYS A 92 -7.53 -0.23 -21.95
N VAL A 93 -7.53 -1.56 -22.14
CA VAL A 93 -6.45 -2.28 -22.82
C VAL A 93 -6.98 -2.91 -24.09
N SER A 94 -6.30 -2.66 -25.21
CA SER A 94 -6.61 -3.25 -26.49
C SER A 94 -5.46 -4.11 -26.97
N ASN A 95 -5.77 -5.27 -27.54
CA ASN A 95 -4.79 -6.19 -28.11
C ASN A 95 -5.52 -7.04 -29.15
N LYS A 96 -4.85 -7.40 -30.23
CA LYS A 96 -5.49 -8.14 -31.31
C LYS A 96 -6.03 -9.49 -30.88
N ALA A 97 -5.48 -10.09 -29.83
CA ALA A 97 -5.98 -11.37 -29.33
C ALA A 97 -7.26 -11.23 -28.51
N LEU A 98 -7.69 -10.00 -28.19
CA LEU A 98 -8.91 -9.77 -27.43
C LEU A 98 -10.06 -9.46 -28.37
N PRO A 99 -11.23 -10.11 -28.18
CA PRO A 99 -12.40 -9.80 -29.02
C PRO A 99 -12.92 -8.38 -28.77
N ALA A 100 -12.67 -7.82 -27.61
CA ALA A 100 -13.04 -6.44 -27.26
C ALA A 100 -12.05 -5.95 -26.22
N PRO A 101 -11.84 -4.62 -26.10
CA PRO A 101 -10.94 -4.08 -25.08
C PRO A 101 -11.39 -4.48 -23.68
N ILE A 102 -10.43 -4.70 -22.79
CA ILE A 102 -10.68 -4.96 -21.37
C ILE A 102 -10.55 -3.64 -20.63
N GLU A 103 -11.55 -3.34 -19.77
CA GLU A 103 -11.54 -2.14 -18.96
C GLU A 103 -11.52 -2.52 -17.49
N LYS A 104 -10.65 -1.88 -16.72
CA LYS A 104 -10.61 -2.02 -15.26
C LYS A 104 -10.66 -0.63 -14.65
N THR A 105 -11.41 -0.50 -13.57
CA THR A 105 -11.60 0.78 -12.88
C THR A 105 -11.23 0.62 -11.42
N ILE A 106 -10.59 1.64 -10.86
CA ILE A 106 -10.20 1.64 -9.47
C ILE A 106 -10.41 3.03 -8.87
N SER A 107 -10.75 3.08 -7.60
CA SER A 107 -10.87 4.31 -6.83
C SER A 107 -10.64 3.99 -5.37
N LYS A 108 -10.48 5.03 -4.55
CA LYS A 108 -10.43 4.87 -3.11
C LYS A 108 -11.74 4.24 -2.63
N ALA A 109 -11.67 3.44 -1.58
CA ALA A 109 -12.88 2.84 -1.00
C ALA A 109 -13.85 3.93 -0.57
N LYS A 110 -15.14 3.72 -0.83
CA LYS A 110 -16.18 4.66 -0.46
C LYS A 110 -16.53 4.51 1.01
N GLY A 111 -17.01 5.56 1.63
CA GLY A 111 -17.40 5.56 3.02
C GLY A 111 -16.75 6.68 3.79
N GLN A 112 -17.22 6.88 5.02
CA GLN A 112 -16.73 7.98 5.86
C GLN A 112 -15.37 7.61 6.46
N PRO A 113 -14.35 8.43 6.27
CA PRO A 113 -13.07 8.18 6.94
C PRO A 113 -13.19 8.19 8.45
N ARG A 114 -12.45 7.30 9.11
CA ARG A 114 -12.39 7.21 10.57
C ARG A 114 -10.95 7.25 11.02
N GLU A 115 -10.69 7.99 12.08
CA GLU A 115 -9.34 8.22 12.58
C GLU A 115 -8.81 7.00 13.32
N PRO A 116 -7.58 6.54 13.03
CA PRO A 116 -7.01 5.41 13.78
C PRO A 116 -6.68 5.79 15.22
N GLN A 117 -6.86 4.83 16.12
CA GLN A 117 -6.43 4.90 17.50
C GLN A 117 -5.15 4.07 17.62
N VAL A 118 -4.11 4.62 18.23
CA VAL A 118 -2.78 4.00 18.26
C VAL A 118 -2.41 3.69 19.70
N TYR A 119 -2.05 2.42 19.96
CA TYR A 119 -1.64 1.97 21.28
C TYR A 119 -0.30 1.26 21.18
N THR A 120 0.64 1.58 22.06
CA THR A 120 1.93 0.90 22.12
C THR A 120 1.97 -0.05 23.31
N LEU A 121 2.63 -1.19 23.13
CA LEU A 121 2.72 -2.23 24.15
C LEU A 121 4.18 -2.61 24.33
N PRO A 122 4.67 -2.65 25.59
CA PRO A 122 6.06 -3.03 25.86
C PRO A 122 6.25 -4.54 25.72
N PRO A 123 7.50 -5.02 25.76
CA PRO A 123 7.75 -6.46 25.76
C PRO A 123 7.11 -7.12 26.97
N SER A 124 6.68 -8.38 26.79
CA SER A 124 6.17 -9.16 27.91
C SER A 124 7.34 -9.56 28.83
N ARG A 125 7.01 -9.93 30.08
CA ARG A 125 8.04 -10.37 31.01
C ARG A 125 8.79 -11.58 30.49
N ASP A 126 8.09 -12.49 29.80
CA ASP A 126 8.71 -13.70 29.31
C ASP A 126 9.79 -13.42 28.27
N GLU A 127 9.63 -12.36 27.50
CA GLU A 127 10.64 -12.01 26.51
C GLU A 127 11.91 -11.43 27.13
N LEU A 128 11.82 -10.86 28.33
CA LEU A 128 12.97 -10.22 28.96
C LEU A 128 14.07 -11.20 29.35
N THR A 129 13.80 -12.50 29.26
CA THR A 129 14.82 -13.52 29.45
C THR A 129 15.58 -13.85 28.17
N LYS A 130 15.20 -13.26 27.05
CA LYS A 130 15.77 -13.55 25.74
C LYS A 130 16.65 -12.40 25.27
N ASN A 131 17.44 -12.68 24.21
CA ASN A 131 18.35 -11.67 23.66
C ASN A 131 17.61 -10.58 22.89
N GLN A 132 16.45 -10.89 22.36
CA GLN A 132 15.65 -9.94 21.59
C GLN A 132 14.26 -9.83 22.17
N VAL A 133 13.69 -8.64 22.09
CA VAL A 133 12.36 -8.38 22.62
C VAL A 133 11.50 -7.72 21.54
N SER A 134 10.17 -7.84 21.70
CA SER A 134 9.22 -7.30 20.74
C SER A 134 8.44 -6.14 21.34
N LEU A 135 8.39 -5.04 20.60
CA LEU A 135 7.53 -3.90 20.90
C LEU A 135 6.35 -3.95 19.95
N SER A 136 5.16 -3.70 20.43
CA SER A 136 3.97 -3.78 19.59
C SER A 136 3.28 -2.43 19.48
N CYS A 137 2.71 -2.19 18.32
CA CYS A 137 1.90 -1.02 18.04
C CYS A 137 0.58 -1.53 17.48
N ALA A 138 -0.50 -1.33 18.22
CA ALA A 138 -1.83 -1.73 17.78
C ALA A 138 -2.56 -0.48 17.26
N VAL A 139 -3.10 -0.58 16.05
CA VAL A 139 -3.77 0.52 15.38
C VAL A 139 -5.17 0.05 15.03
N LYS A 140 -6.21 0.74 15.51
CA LYS A 140 -7.56 0.24 15.32
C LYS A 140 -8.56 1.35 15.06
N GLY A 141 -9.72 0.97 14.57
CA GLY A 141 -10.84 1.88 14.38
C GLY A 141 -10.72 2.79 13.16
N PHE A 142 -9.86 2.45 12.21
CA PHE A 142 -9.64 3.33 11.06
C PHE A 142 -10.41 2.87 9.81
N TYR A 143 -10.71 3.84 8.95
CA TYR A 143 -11.34 3.62 7.66
C TYR A 143 -10.97 4.77 6.73
N PRO A 144 -10.63 4.55 5.45
CA PRO A 144 -10.50 3.24 4.81
C PRO A 144 -9.24 2.49 5.27
N SER A 145 -9.01 1.32 4.67
CA SER A 145 -7.90 0.44 5.08
C SER A 145 -6.52 0.95 4.67
N ASP A 146 -6.45 1.94 3.78
CA ASP A 146 -5.17 2.49 3.33
C ASP A 146 -4.46 3.15 4.51
N ILE A 147 -3.29 2.65 4.85
CA ILE A 147 -2.56 3.12 6.03
C ILE A 147 -1.09 2.78 5.88
N ALA A 148 -0.21 3.57 6.49
CA ALA A 148 1.21 3.25 6.57
C ALA A 148 1.64 3.32 8.03
N VAL A 149 2.47 2.35 8.46
CA VAL A 149 2.99 2.28 9.82
C VAL A 149 4.49 2.08 9.74
N GLU A 150 5.24 2.90 10.46
CA GLU A 150 6.70 2.82 10.50
C GLU A 150 7.16 2.97 11.94
N TRP A 151 8.37 2.46 12.22
CA TRP A 151 8.99 2.63 13.52
C TRP A 151 10.27 3.43 13.36
N GLU A 152 10.52 4.32 14.34
CA GLU A 152 11.74 5.11 14.33
C GLU A 152 12.24 5.30 15.74
N SER A 153 13.52 5.68 15.87
CA SER A 153 14.14 6.05 17.12
C SER A 153 15.04 7.23 16.84
N TYR A 154 14.80 8.35 17.54
CA TYR A 154 15.59 9.57 17.38
C TYR A 154 15.72 10.01 15.92
N GLY A 155 14.60 9.90 15.17
CA GLY A 155 14.56 10.34 13.77
C GLY A 155 15.10 9.34 12.76
N THR A 156 15.61 8.20 13.20
CA THR A 156 16.14 7.16 12.30
C THR A 156 15.15 6.02 12.22
N GLU A 157 14.80 5.64 11.00
CA GLU A 157 13.84 4.56 10.79
C GLU A 157 14.46 3.21 11.14
N TRP A 158 13.71 2.35 11.83
CA TRP A 158 14.11 0.98 12.11
C TRP A 158 13.55 0.06 11.06
N ALA A 159 14.35 -0.94 10.66
CA ALA A 159 13.96 -1.83 9.58
C ALA A 159 13.43 -3.18 10.05
N ASN A 160 13.73 -3.59 11.29
CA ASN A 160 13.37 -4.93 11.75
C ASN A 160 11.98 -4.95 12.38
N TYR A 161 10.96 -4.67 11.55
CA TYR A 161 9.58 -4.76 12.02
C TYR A 161 8.71 -5.41 10.96
N LYS A 162 7.59 -5.96 11.42
CA LYS A 162 6.58 -6.54 10.53
C LYS A 162 5.22 -6.03 10.93
N THR A 163 4.43 -5.69 9.93
CA THR A 163 3.08 -5.16 10.14
C THR A 163 2.09 -6.10 9.48
N THR A 164 1.01 -6.45 10.18
CA THR A 164 -0.06 -7.26 9.60
C THR A 164 -0.80 -6.45 8.54
N PRO A 165 -1.44 -7.10 7.57
CA PRO A 165 -2.40 -6.39 6.73
C PRO A 165 -3.55 -5.86 7.59
N PRO A 166 -4.24 -4.81 7.14
CA PRO A 166 -5.45 -4.38 7.84
C PRO A 166 -6.50 -5.49 7.83
N VAL A 167 -7.16 -5.66 8.97
CA VAL A 167 -8.19 -6.69 9.14
C VAL A 167 -9.51 -5.99 9.45
N LEU A 168 -10.57 -6.43 8.80
CA LEU A 168 -11.90 -5.84 8.99
C LEU A 168 -12.46 -6.24 10.36
N ASP A 169 -12.82 -5.24 11.15
CA ASP A 169 -13.41 -5.46 12.47
C ASP A 169 -14.93 -5.52 12.35
N SER A 170 -15.57 -5.94 13.44
CA SER A 170 -17.02 -6.14 13.46
C SER A 170 -17.81 -4.85 13.26
N ASP A 171 -17.24 -3.70 13.57
CA ASP A 171 -17.92 -2.42 13.42
C ASP A 171 -17.69 -1.76 12.04
N GLY A 172 -17.06 -2.48 11.11
CA GLY A 172 -16.79 -1.96 9.77
C GLY A 172 -15.51 -1.15 9.66
N SER A 173 -14.81 -0.92 10.75
CA SER A 173 -13.47 -0.31 10.70
C SER A 173 -12.41 -1.38 10.56
N PHE A 174 -11.16 -0.95 10.44
CA PHE A 174 -10.03 -1.87 10.30
C PHE A 174 -9.09 -1.76 11.50
N PHE A 175 -8.32 -2.83 11.72
CA PHE A 175 -7.25 -2.80 12.70
C PHE A 175 -6.03 -3.54 12.16
N LEU A 176 -4.86 -3.24 12.74
CA LEU A 176 -3.64 -3.97 12.45
C LEU A 176 -2.72 -3.91 13.66
N VAL A 177 -1.68 -4.73 13.61
CA VAL A 177 -0.63 -4.74 14.63
C VAL A 177 0.72 -4.72 13.93
N SER A 178 1.61 -3.87 14.41
CA SER A 178 3.00 -3.82 13.94
C SER A 178 3.90 -4.22 15.09
N LYS A 179 4.90 -5.06 14.81
CA LYS A 179 5.82 -5.57 15.81
C LYS A 179 7.24 -5.23 15.43
N LEU A 180 7.93 -4.51 16.30
CA LEU A 180 9.34 -4.16 16.15
C LEU A 180 10.17 -5.08 17.03
N THR A 181 11.22 -5.67 16.48
CA THR A 181 12.15 -6.49 17.24
C THR A 181 13.44 -5.70 17.47
N VAL A 182 13.82 -5.58 18.75
CA VAL A 182 15.05 -4.88 19.15
C VAL A 182 15.81 -5.77 20.12
N THR A 183 17.08 -5.44 20.38
CA THR A 183 17.83 -6.19 21.38
C THR A 183 17.35 -5.83 22.78
N LYS A 184 17.54 -6.79 23.71
CA LYS A 184 17.21 -6.53 25.10
C LYS A 184 18.00 -5.34 25.63
N GLU A 185 19.27 -5.20 25.23
CA GLU A 185 20.13 -4.09 25.66
C GLU A 185 19.58 -2.74 25.21
N GLU A 186 19.15 -2.64 23.96
CA GLU A 186 18.55 -1.39 23.45
C GLU A 186 17.33 -0.99 24.26
N TRP A 187 16.49 -1.96 24.60
CA TRP A 187 15.32 -1.70 25.41
C TRP A 187 15.71 -1.29 26.84
N GLN A 188 16.65 -2.02 27.44
CA GLN A 188 17.05 -1.76 28.81
C GLN A 188 17.82 -0.48 28.98
N GLN A 189 18.50 0.00 27.92
CA GLN A 189 19.19 1.29 27.97
C GLN A 189 18.25 2.47 27.90
N GLY A 190 16.96 2.22 27.69
CA GLY A 190 15.98 3.30 27.68
C GLY A 190 15.82 4.00 26.35
N PHE A 191 16.20 3.35 25.24
CA PHE A 191 15.96 3.92 23.92
C PHE A 191 14.46 4.22 23.78
N VAL A 192 14.15 5.35 23.12
CA VAL A 192 12.78 5.73 22.85
C VAL A 192 12.44 5.30 21.44
N PHE A 193 11.45 4.43 21.32
CA PHE A 193 10.97 3.93 20.02
C PHE A 193 9.62 4.55 19.73
N SER A 194 9.40 4.94 18.50
CA SER A 194 8.15 5.60 18.12
C SER A 194 7.49 4.85 16.99
N CYS A 195 6.19 4.59 17.17
CA CYS A 195 5.34 4.04 16.13
C CYS A 195 4.67 5.21 15.42
N SER A 196 4.95 5.36 14.13
CA SER A 196 4.41 6.45 13.31
C SER A 196 3.32 5.89 12.41
N VAL A 197 2.15 6.53 12.44
CA VAL A 197 0.99 6.08 11.68
C VAL A 197 0.56 7.20 10.75
N MET A 198 0.34 6.86 9.48
CA MET A 198 -0.08 7.78 8.44
C MET A 198 -1.40 7.33 7.87
N HIS A 199 -2.41 8.21 7.93
CA HIS A 199 -3.78 7.90 7.49
C HIS A 199 -4.51 9.20 7.16
N GLU A 200 -5.41 9.14 6.17
CA GLU A 200 -6.07 10.35 5.69
C GLU A 200 -6.94 11.03 6.74
N ALA A 201 -7.45 10.31 7.73
CA ALA A 201 -8.32 10.87 8.75
C ALA A 201 -7.57 11.53 9.91
N LEU A 202 -6.24 11.43 9.94
CA LEU A 202 -5.43 12.07 10.98
C LEU A 202 -5.13 13.51 10.62
N HIS A 203 -4.99 14.35 11.65
CA HIS A 203 -4.53 15.72 11.45
C HIS A 203 -3.12 15.69 10.84
N ASN A 204 -2.93 16.42 9.74
CA ASN A 204 -1.70 16.38 8.94
C ASN A 204 -1.36 14.97 8.45
N HIS A 205 -2.35 14.08 8.42
CA HIS A 205 -2.20 12.69 7.95
C HIS A 205 -1.20 11.86 8.76
N TYR A 206 -0.90 12.27 10.00
CA TYR A 206 0.19 11.68 10.74
C TYR A 206 -0.05 11.72 12.24
N THR A 207 0.33 10.65 12.95
CA THR A 207 0.42 10.64 14.41
C THR A 207 1.55 9.72 14.83
N GLN A 208 2.01 9.88 16.06
CA GLN A 208 3.14 9.13 16.56
C GLN A 208 2.91 8.81 18.03
N LYS A 209 3.22 7.57 18.44
CA LYS A 209 3.21 7.17 19.83
C LYS A 209 4.56 6.60 20.20
N SER A 210 5.10 7.07 21.32
CA SER A 210 6.42 6.64 21.78
C SER A 210 6.33 5.58 22.85
N LEU A 211 7.40 4.79 22.95
CA LEU A 211 7.46 3.68 23.89
C LEU A 211 8.91 3.51 24.35
N SER A 212 9.12 3.45 25.65
CA SER A 212 10.44 3.20 26.23
C SER A 212 10.28 2.60 27.62
N LEU A 213 11.35 1.99 28.11
CA LEU A 213 11.36 1.50 29.47
C LEU A 213 11.30 2.68 30.42
N SER A 214 10.34 2.68 31.35
CA SER A 214 10.20 3.78 32.31
C SER A 214 11.34 3.77 33.30
N PRO A 215 12.05 4.90 33.47
CA PRO A 215 13.08 4.99 34.49
C PRO A 215 12.49 4.73 35.87
N GLY A 216 13.21 3.97 36.72
CA GLY A 216 12.77 3.72 38.08
C GLY A 216 11.69 2.66 38.23
N LYS A 217 11.36 1.96 37.18
CA LYS A 217 10.33 0.91 37.24
C LYS A 217 10.91 -0.48 37.05
#